data_ec2085bd6d94017aa07568602feda6c9
#
_entry.id   ec2085bd6d94017aa07568602feda6c9
#
_cell.length_a   1.000
_cell.length_b   1.000
_cell.length_c   1.000
_cell.angle_alpha   90.00
_cell.angle_beta   90.00
_cell.angle_gamma   90.00
#
_symmetry.space_group_name_H-M   'P 1'
#
loop_
_entity.id
_entity.type
_entity.pdbx_description
1 polymer ?
#
loop_
_entity_poly.entity_id
_entity_poly.type
_entity_poly.pdbx_seq_one_letter_code
_entity_poly.pdbx_strand_id
1 'polypeptide(L)'
;MSDPAAVDPEEAFVAALSSCHMLFFLAFAARAGLVVDRYRDAAAGQLAPDDRGRTAMTVVTLRPAVEFAGGPPDAALLSELHHRAHEACYIANSVRTEVRIEPLR
;
A
#
# COMPACT_ATOMS: atom_id res chain seq x y z
N MET A 1 20.65 -4.89 -15.91
CA MET A 1 20.92 -5.55 -14.63
C MET A 1 20.94 -4.56 -13.51
N SER A 2 20.33 -4.89 -12.40
CA SER A 2 20.34 -3.99 -11.26
C SER A 2 21.63 -4.14 -10.46
N ASP A 3 22.11 -3.00 -9.95
CA ASP A 3 23.17 -2.95 -8.97
C ASP A 3 22.58 -3.44 -7.64
N PRO A 4 23.24 -4.31 -6.87
CA PRO A 4 22.73 -4.74 -5.56
C PRO A 4 22.45 -3.58 -4.58
N ALA A 5 23.10 -2.44 -4.77
CA ALA A 5 22.89 -1.26 -3.94
C ALA A 5 21.78 -0.36 -4.46
N ALA A 6 21.19 -0.67 -5.61
CA ALA A 6 20.15 0.16 -6.24
C ALA A 6 18.81 -0.56 -6.24
N VAL A 7 17.74 0.22 -6.11
CA VAL A 7 16.37 -0.29 -6.21
C VAL A 7 16.04 -0.47 -7.68
N ASP A 8 15.56 -1.65 -8.08
CA ASP A 8 15.14 -1.84 -9.47
C ASP A 8 13.78 -1.19 -9.73
N PRO A 9 13.39 -1.02 -11.01
CA PRO A 9 12.15 -0.32 -11.36
C PRO A 9 10.89 -0.97 -10.77
N GLU A 10 10.84 -2.29 -10.70
CA GLU A 10 9.69 -3.01 -10.17
C GLU A 10 9.56 -2.78 -8.67
N GLU A 11 10.67 -2.82 -7.94
CA GLU A 11 10.70 -2.52 -6.51
C GLU A 11 10.30 -1.06 -6.26
N ALA A 12 10.77 -0.13 -7.08
CA ALA A 12 10.41 1.27 -6.98
C ALA A 12 8.91 1.49 -7.19
N PHE A 13 8.33 0.77 -8.14
CA PHE A 13 6.91 0.82 -8.43
C PHE A 13 6.08 0.34 -7.23
N VAL A 14 6.44 -0.83 -6.66
CA VAL A 14 5.76 -1.37 -5.47
C VAL A 14 5.92 -0.41 -4.29
N ALA A 15 7.13 0.11 -4.09
CA ALA A 15 7.42 1.05 -3.01
C ALA A 15 6.62 2.34 -3.14
N ALA A 16 6.42 2.84 -4.36
CA ALA A 16 5.62 4.03 -4.59
C ALA A 16 4.15 3.82 -4.19
N LEU A 17 3.58 2.67 -4.53
CA LEU A 17 2.21 2.33 -4.14
C LEU A 17 2.09 2.17 -2.62
N SER A 18 3.03 1.48 -2.00
CA SER A 18 3.06 1.27 -0.56
C SER A 18 3.19 2.59 0.20
N SER A 19 4.12 3.44 -0.22
CA SER A 19 4.38 4.74 0.42
C SER A 19 3.19 5.68 0.27
N CYS A 20 2.58 5.74 -0.90
CA CYS A 20 1.43 6.61 -1.15
C CYS A 20 0.24 6.19 -0.27
N HIS A 21 -0.04 4.90 -0.19
CA HIS A 21 -1.10 4.39 0.68
C HIS A 21 -0.83 4.75 2.15
N MET A 22 0.40 4.53 2.60
CA MET A 22 0.81 4.86 3.97
C MET A 22 0.58 6.33 4.29
N LEU A 23 0.99 7.24 3.41
CA LEU A 23 0.86 8.66 3.65
C LEU A 23 -0.59 9.10 3.79
N PHE A 24 -1.48 8.58 2.95
CA PHE A 24 -2.91 8.86 3.07
C PHE A 24 -3.51 8.21 4.31
N PHE A 25 -3.13 6.96 4.62
CA PHE A 25 -3.59 6.29 5.82
C PHE A 25 -3.23 7.09 7.07
N LEU A 26 -1.97 7.53 7.17
CA LEU A 26 -1.50 8.30 8.33
C LEU A 26 -2.25 9.62 8.46
N ALA A 27 -2.53 10.30 7.34
CA ALA A 27 -3.29 11.54 7.36
C ALA A 27 -4.72 11.33 7.86
N PHE A 28 -5.40 10.29 7.38
CA PHE A 28 -6.77 9.99 7.81
C PHE A 28 -6.82 9.50 9.25
N ALA A 29 -5.84 8.71 9.69
CA ALA A 29 -5.74 8.26 11.07
C ALA A 29 -5.56 9.46 12.01
N ALA A 30 -4.71 10.42 11.65
CA ALA A 30 -4.49 11.62 12.44
C ALA A 30 -5.78 12.46 12.57
N ARG A 31 -6.54 12.59 11.47
CA ARG A 31 -7.82 13.30 11.49
C ARG A 31 -8.85 12.61 12.36
N ALA A 32 -8.76 11.28 12.49
CA ALA A 32 -9.64 10.51 13.37
C ALA A 32 -9.18 10.55 14.85
N GLY A 33 -8.12 11.29 15.15
CA GLY A 33 -7.59 11.40 16.50
C GLY A 33 -6.74 10.23 16.94
N LEU A 34 -6.29 9.39 16.01
CA LEU A 34 -5.48 8.21 16.31
C LEU A 34 -4.00 8.55 16.19
N VAL A 35 -3.20 7.89 17.03
CA VAL A 35 -1.74 8.02 17.00
C VAL A 35 -1.16 6.68 16.55
N VAL A 36 -0.45 6.70 15.44
CA VAL A 36 0.21 5.51 14.90
C VAL A 36 1.63 5.46 15.46
N ASP A 37 1.97 4.37 16.14
CA ASP A 37 3.32 4.14 16.66
C ASP A 37 4.23 3.51 15.64
N ARG A 38 3.69 2.61 14.82
CA ARG A 38 4.48 1.88 13.84
C ARG A 38 3.62 1.49 12.65
N TYR A 39 4.19 1.63 11.47
CA TYR A 39 3.57 1.20 10.22
C TYR A 39 4.58 0.37 9.43
N ARG A 40 4.22 -0.85 9.08
CA ARG A 40 5.04 -1.73 8.24
C ARG A 40 4.17 -2.27 7.12
N ASP A 41 4.77 -2.45 5.96
CA ASP A 41 4.08 -3.04 4.83
C ASP A 41 4.93 -4.13 4.20
N ALA A 42 4.38 -5.34 4.13
CA ALA A 42 4.98 -6.46 3.43
C ALA A 42 4.43 -6.51 2.00
N ALA A 43 4.65 -5.44 1.26
CA ALA A 43 4.12 -5.29 -0.10
C ALA A 43 4.82 -6.23 -1.08
N ALA A 44 4.06 -6.75 -2.04
CA ALA A 44 4.58 -7.62 -3.08
C ALA A 44 3.89 -7.33 -4.41
N GLY A 45 4.69 -7.36 -5.49
CA GLY A 45 4.18 -7.21 -6.85
C GLY A 45 4.26 -8.52 -7.62
N GLN A 46 3.39 -8.66 -8.62
CA GLN A 46 3.37 -9.83 -9.49
C GLN A 46 3.56 -9.41 -10.93
N LEU A 47 4.61 -9.93 -11.56
CA LEU A 47 4.81 -9.79 -13.00
C LEU A 47 4.09 -10.94 -13.70
N ALA A 48 3.28 -10.61 -14.68
CA ALA A 48 2.53 -11.59 -15.46
C ALA A 48 2.12 -10.99 -16.79
N PRO A 49 1.74 -11.80 -17.79
CA PRO A 49 1.19 -11.25 -19.02
C PRO A 49 -0.11 -10.50 -18.77
N ASP A 50 -0.25 -9.34 -19.37
CA ASP A 50 -1.51 -8.58 -19.35
C ASP A 50 -2.44 -9.07 -20.48
N ASP A 51 -3.57 -8.37 -20.67
CA ASP A 51 -4.56 -8.70 -21.70
C ASP A 51 -4.04 -8.57 -23.14
N ARG A 52 -2.89 -7.92 -23.32
CA ARG A 52 -2.21 -7.79 -24.62
C ARG A 52 -1.08 -8.80 -24.77
N GLY A 53 -0.88 -9.70 -23.81
CA GLY A 53 0.21 -10.66 -23.79
C GLY A 53 1.56 -10.07 -23.44
N ARG A 54 1.60 -8.86 -22.90
CA ARG A 54 2.85 -8.19 -22.50
C ARG A 54 3.08 -8.35 -21.01
N THR A 55 4.33 -8.63 -20.63
CA THR A 55 4.68 -8.72 -19.22
C THR A 55 4.51 -7.38 -18.55
N ALA A 56 3.75 -7.36 -17.45
CA ALA A 56 3.43 -6.16 -16.71
C ALA A 56 3.27 -6.47 -15.23
N MET A 57 3.37 -5.44 -14.39
CA MET A 57 2.96 -5.55 -12.99
C MET A 57 1.45 -5.59 -12.94
N THR A 58 0.89 -6.79 -12.94
CA THR A 58 -0.56 -6.98 -13.03
C THR A 58 -1.26 -6.81 -11.70
N VAL A 59 -0.59 -7.17 -10.60
CA VAL A 59 -1.13 -7.06 -9.24
C VAL A 59 -0.04 -6.59 -8.31
N VAL A 60 -0.36 -5.64 -7.44
CA VAL A 60 0.46 -5.29 -6.28
C VAL A 60 -0.43 -5.46 -5.05
N THR A 61 0.04 -6.24 -4.09
CA THR A 61 -0.67 -6.45 -2.83
C THR A 61 0.08 -5.75 -1.73
N LEU A 62 -0.59 -4.83 -1.04
CA LEU A 62 -0.09 -4.16 0.15
C LEU A 62 -0.59 -4.90 1.38
N ARG A 63 0.30 -5.18 2.32
CA ARG A 63 -0.04 -5.89 3.56
C ARG A 63 0.40 -5.07 4.76
N PRO A 64 -0.27 -3.94 5.01
CA PRO A 64 0.12 -3.07 6.11
C PRO A 64 -0.18 -3.72 7.46
N ALA A 65 0.76 -3.56 8.39
CA ALA A 65 0.61 -3.88 9.79
C ALA A 65 0.81 -2.60 10.57
N VAL A 66 -0.23 -2.14 11.26
CA VAL A 66 -0.23 -0.83 11.92
C VAL A 66 -0.40 -1.02 13.41
N GLU A 67 0.49 -0.41 14.18
CA GLU A 67 0.41 -0.39 15.64
C GLU A 67 0.03 1.02 16.10
N PHE A 68 -0.97 1.10 16.97
CA PHE A 68 -1.51 2.37 17.48
C PHE A 68 -1.19 2.54 18.95
N ALA A 69 -0.93 3.76 19.35
CA ALA A 69 -0.84 4.10 20.76
C ALA A 69 -2.19 3.83 21.43
N GLY A 70 -2.18 3.12 22.54
CA GLY A 70 -3.40 2.76 23.26
C GLY A 70 -4.17 1.59 22.67
N GLY A 71 -3.58 0.91 21.67
CA GLY A 71 -4.19 -0.24 21.02
C GLY A 71 -4.96 0.10 19.76
N PRO A 72 -5.38 -0.91 18.98
CA PRO A 72 -6.02 -0.68 17.69
C PRO A 72 -7.42 -0.09 17.84
N PRO A 73 -7.88 0.69 16.84
CA PRO A 73 -9.28 1.08 16.76
C PRO A 73 -10.14 -0.15 16.47
N ASP A 74 -11.46 -0.01 16.48
CA ASP A 74 -12.31 -1.12 16.09
C ASP A 74 -12.06 -1.51 14.62
N ALA A 75 -12.42 -2.75 14.29
CA ALA A 75 -12.12 -3.30 12.97
C ALA A 75 -12.81 -2.52 11.85
N ALA A 76 -14.01 -1.99 12.10
CA ALA A 76 -14.74 -1.21 11.10
C ALA A 76 -14.02 0.10 10.78
N LEU A 77 -13.52 0.79 11.78
CA LEU A 77 -12.77 2.04 11.58
C LEU A 77 -11.45 1.76 10.86
N LEU A 78 -10.74 0.73 11.27
CA LEU A 78 -9.47 0.37 10.61
C LEU A 78 -9.68 0.05 9.13
N SER A 79 -10.71 -0.73 8.82
CA SER A 79 -11.07 -1.05 7.44
C SER A 79 -11.42 0.20 6.64
N GLU A 80 -12.19 1.11 7.24
CA GLU A 80 -12.58 2.37 6.60
C GLU A 80 -11.37 3.25 6.31
N LEU A 81 -10.42 3.33 7.23
CA LEU A 81 -9.19 4.11 7.02
C LEU A 81 -8.38 3.58 5.84
N HIS A 82 -8.23 2.27 5.73
CA HIS A 82 -7.53 1.66 4.60
C HIS A 82 -8.28 1.87 3.28
N HIS A 83 -9.60 1.73 3.30
CA HIS A 83 -10.43 1.93 2.12
C HIS A 83 -10.31 3.37 1.60
N ARG A 84 -10.39 4.35 2.48
CA ARG A 84 -10.25 5.76 2.11
C ARG A 84 -8.85 6.08 1.60
N ALA A 85 -7.83 5.50 2.22
CA ALA A 85 -6.45 5.67 1.77
C ALA A 85 -6.26 5.10 0.36
N HIS A 86 -6.83 3.94 0.09
CA HIS A 86 -6.76 3.33 -1.24
C HIS A 86 -7.46 4.20 -2.29
N GLU A 87 -8.64 4.69 -1.99
CA GLU A 87 -9.37 5.55 -2.93
C GLU A 87 -8.64 6.86 -3.21
N ALA A 88 -7.96 7.41 -2.22
CA ALA A 88 -7.26 8.69 -2.34
C ALA A 88 -5.86 8.55 -2.96
N CYS A 89 -5.30 7.35 -2.99
CA CYS A 89 -3.91 7.14 -3.39
C CYS A 89 -3.69 7.54 -4.85
N TYR A 90 -2.92 8.61 -5.07
CA TYR A 90 -2.66 9.13 -6.41
C TYR A 90 -2.02 8.09 -7.32
N ILE A 91 -1.09 7.30 -6.78
CA ILE A 91 -0.36 6.31 -7.58
C ILE A 91 -1.29 5.16 -7.97
N ALA A 92 -2.10 4.67 -7.03
CA ALA A 92 -3.06 3.60 -7.33
C ALA A 92 -4.07 4.05 -8.40
N ASN A 93 -4.46 5.32 -8.37
CA ASN A 93 -5.38 5.89 -9.34
C ASN A 93 -4.75 6.13 -10.72
N SER A 94 -3.42 6.02 -10.81
CA SER A 94 -2.67 6.36 -12.03
C SER A 94 -2.16 5.14 -12.78
N VAL A 95 -2.42 3.94 -12.30
CA VAL A 95 -1.90 2.70 -12.88
C VAL A 95 -3.02 1.76 -13.28
N ARG A 96 -2.73 0.87 -14.24
CA ARG A 96 -3.67 -0.20 -14.62
C ARG A 96 -3.53 -1.43 -13.74
N THR A 97 -2.46 -1.50 -12.97
CA THR A 97 -2.19 -2.56 -12.00
C THR A 97 -3.34 -2.68 -11.00
N GLU A 98 -3.80 -3.88 -10.74
CA GLU A 98 -4.74 -4.11 -9.64
C GLU A 98 -3.97 -3.94 -8.32
N VAL A 99 -4.45 -3.05 -7.46
CA VAL A 99 -3.83 -2.81 -6.15
C VAL A 99 -4.75 -3.38 -5.08
N ARG A 100 -4.26 -4.39 -4.37
CA ARG A 100 -5.00 -5.06 -3.29
C ARG A 100 -4.46 -4.61 -1.96
N ILE A 101 -5.36 -4.33 -1.03
CA ILE A 101 -5.00 -3.98 0.33
C ILE A 101 -5.46 -5.11 1.24
N GLU A 102 -4.50 -5.82 1.84
CA GLU A 102 -4.76 -6.95 2.72
C GLU A 102 -4.10 -6.68 4.07
N PRO A 103 -4.72 -5.85 4.92
CA PRO A 103 -4.11 -5.47 6.19
C PRO A 103 -3.84 -6.69 7.07
N LEU A 104 -2.67 -6.70 7.71
CA LEU A 104 -2.30 -7.74 8.67
C LEU A 104 -2.80 -7.41 10.08
N ARG A 105 -2.97 -6.13 10.38
CA ARG A 105 -3.56 -5.62 11.62
C ARG A 105 -4.05 -4.20 11.40
#